data_a473bf3bdace4bbdf25de0ad48091fad
#
_entry.id   a473bf3bdace4bbdf25de0ad48091fad
#
_cell.length_a   1.000
_cell.length_b   1.000
_cell.length_c   1.000
_cell.angle_alpha   90.00
_cell.angle_beta   90.00
_cell.angle_gamma   90.00
#
_symmetry.space_group_name_H-M   'P 1'
#
loop_
_entity.id
_entity.type
_entity.pdbx_description
1 polymer ?
#
loop_
_entity_poly.entity_id
_entity_poly.type
_entity_poly.pdbx_seq_one_letter_code
_entity_poly.pdbx_strand_id
1 'polypeptide(L)'
;MGMSASQARLLAVTSRMNDIELRSQQISNTKIRLADESEQVANKYTAALNASKLTYTNYSSGQAQKIDLTPSNLSSYGFRLVDKNGKACTSGNITATQMYEMIESGQFTLQQKDGSTYKDTSVSSNTALGIQTEDKNLAKAEAEYNAATAKINTKEKKLDQQMKEMDTEHNALKTEYDSVKSLIGDNISKSFQLFS
;
A
#
# COMPACT_ATOMS: atom_id res chain seq x y z
N MET A 1 55.83 4.19 6.91
CA MET A 1 54.75 4.32 7.93
C MET A 1 54.93 3.22 8.95
N GLY A 2 54.84 3.52 10.25
CA GLY A 2 54.97 2.48 11.28
C GLY A 2 53.82 1.48 11.25
N MET A 3 54.07 0.24 11.63
CA MET A 3 53.11 -0.85 11.63
C MET A 3 51.80 -0.51 12.38
N SER A 4 51.91 0.20 13.51
CA SER A 4 50.75 0.67 14.30
C SER A 4 49.84 1.63 13.55
N ALA A 5 50.41 2.53 12.72
CA ALA A 5 49.66 3.47 11.93
C ALA A 5 48.88 2.75 10.81
N SER A 6 49.49 1.72 10.16
CA SER A 6 48.83 0.90 9.16
C SER A 6 47.70 0.03 9.75
N GLN A 7 47.88 -0.49 10.95
CA GLN A 7 46.85 -1.25 11.67
C GLN A 7 45.66 -0.34 12.08
N ALA A 8 45.96 0.88 12.59
CA ALA A 8 44.91 1.85 12.90
C ALA A 8 44.07 2.24 11.65
N ARG A 9 44.76 2.43 10.50
CA ARG A 9 44.12 2.74 9.24
C ARG A 9 43.25 1.57 8.76
N LEU A 10 43.75 0.34 8.86
CA LEU A 10 42.96 -0.86 8.51
C LEU A 10 41.68 -0.96 9.33
N LEU A 11 41.75 -0.72 10.64
CA LEU A 11 40.59 -0.72 11.52
C LEU A 11 39.59 0.37 11.14
N ALA A 12 40.08 1.59 10.84
CA ALA A 12 39.22 2.69 10.41
C ALA A 12 38.50 2.39 9.09
N VAL A 13 39.19 1.81 8.10
CA VAL A 13 38.58 1.41 6.81
C VAL A 13 37.56 0.32 7.02
N THR A 14 37.88 -0.70 7.84
CA THR A 14 36.93 -1.79 8.13
C THR A 14 35.66 -1.25 8.82
N SER A 15 35.82 -0.33 9.78
CA SER A 15 34.69 0.31 10.44
C SER A 15 33.78 1.07 9.45
N ARG A 16 34.37 1.81 8.51
CA ARG A 16 33.61 2.53 7.47
C ARG A 16 32.92 1.58 6.51
N MET A 17 33.55 0.46 6.12
CA MET A 17 32.92 -0.55 5.28
C MET A 17 31.69 -1.13 5.97
N ASN A 18 31.79 -1.51 7.24
CA ASN A 18 30.66 -2.04 8.01
C ASN A 18 29.52 -1.00 8.14
N ASP A 19 29.85 0.30 8.29
CA ASP A 19 28.84 1.37 8.34
C ASP A 19 28.10 1.50 7.00
N ILE A 20 28.82 1.41 5.88
CA ILE A 20 28.22 1.43 4.54
C ILE A 20 27.32 0.20 4.32
N GLU A 21 27.78 -0.98 4.71
CA GLU A 21 26.96 -2.21 4.60
C GLU A 21 25.66 -2.08 5.41
N LEU A 22 25.73 -1.56 6.64
CA LEU A 22 24.55 -1.32 7.46
C LEU A 22 23.58 -0.33 6.79
N ARG A 23 24.10 0.78 6.26
CA ARG A 23 23.27 1.77 5.53
C ARG A 23 22.68 1.19 4.27
N SER A 24 23.41 0.35 3.53
CA SER A 24 22.92 -0.34 2.34
C SER A 24 21.76 -1.28 2.69
N GLN A 25 21.85 -2.02 3.80
CA GLN A 25 20.75 -2.84 4.30
C GLN A 25 19.52 -2.00 4.70
N GLN A 26 19.74 -0.85 5.34
CA GLN A 26 18.63 0.06 5.69
C GLN A 26 17.90 0.60 4.46
N ILE A 27 18.66 0.95 3.40
CA ILE A 27 18.07 1.37 2.12
C ILE A 27 17.29 0.23 1.48
N SER A 28 17.86 -0.97 1.46
CA SER A 28 17.19 -2.16 0.92
C SER A 28 15.86 -2.41 1.63
N ASN A 29 15.86 -2.37 2.97
CA ASN A 29 14.63 -2.49 3.76
C ASN A 29 13.63 -1.36 3.47
N THR A 30 14.12 -0.14 3.23
CA THR A 30 13.26 0.99 2.88
C THR A 30 12.63 0.80 1.50
N LYS A 31 13.36 0.24 0.53
CA LYS A 31 12.84 -0.10 -0.81
C LYS A 31 11.75 -1.17 -0.73
N ILE A 32 11.93 -2.20 0.10
CA ILE A 32 10.88 -3.21 0.33
C ILE A 32 9.61 -2.55 0.87
N ARG A 33 9.73 -1.67 1.88
CA ARG A 33 8.57 -0.92 2.41
C ARG A 33 7.91 -0.01 1.38
N LEU A 34 8.67 0.55 0.44
CA LEU A 34 8.10 1.33 -0.67
C LEU A 34 7.34 0.46 -1.66
N ALA A 35 7.80 -0.77 -1.91
CA ALA A 35 7.08 -1.74 -2.72
C ALA A 35 5.73 -2.10 -2.06
N ASP A 36 5.71 -2.36 -0.76
CA ASP A 36 4.48 -2.59 0.01
C ASP A 36 3.54 -1.37 -0.04
N GLU A 37 4.09 -0.14 0.09
CA GLU A 37 3.32 1.12 -0.03
C GLU A 37 2.71 1.24 -1.44
N SER A 38 3.45 0.87 -2.49
CA SER A 38 2.98 0.87 -3.87
C SER A 38 1.85 -0.12 -4.10
N GLU A 39 1.96 -1.33 -3.55
CA GLU A 39 0.89 -2.33 -3.60
C GLU A 39 -0.38 -1.85 -2.89
N GLN A 40 -0.24 -1.26 -1.70
CA GLN A 40 -1.39 -0.71 -0.97
C GLN A 40 -2.09 0.41 -1.74
N VAL A 41 -1.32 1.28 -2.40
CA VAL A 41 -1.86 2.36 -3.23
C VAL A 41 -2.60 1.80 -4.44
N ALA A 42 -2.06 0.77 -5.11
CA ALA A 42 -2.70 0.09 -6.22
C ALA A 42 -3.99 -0.63 -5.78
N ASN A 43 -3.96 -1.31 -4.63
CA ASN A 43 -5.14 -1.99 -4.08
C ASN A 43 -6.26 -1.02 -3.72
N LYS A 44 -5.94 0.15 -3.15
CA LYS A 44 -6.93 1.21 -2.88
C LYS A 44 -7.56 1.75 -4.16
N TYR A 45 -6.76 1.95 -5.20
CA TYR A 45 -7.26 2.41 -6.50
C TYR A 45 -8.15 1.35 -7.16
N THR A 46 -7.75 0.08 -7.14
CA THR A 46 -8.56 -1.03 -7.66
C THR A 46 -9.88 -1.18 -6.90
N ALA A 47 -9.86 -1.02 -5.57
CA ALA A 47 -11.07 -1.01 -4.76
C ALA A 47 -12.00 0.16 -5.15
N ALA A 48 -11.45 1.35 -5.41
CA ALA A 48 -12.23 2.49 -5.86
C ALA A 48 -12.81 2.31 -7.27
N LEU A 49 -12.08 1.64 -8.17
CA LEU A 49 -12.57 1.27 -9.52
C LEU A 49 -13.77 0.31 -9.45
N ASN A 50 -13.73 -0.61 -8.51
CA ASN A 50 -14.77 -1.64 -8.34
C ASN A 50 -15.89 -1.16 -7.39
N ALA A 51 -15.78 0.05 -6.84
CA ALA A 51 -16.78 0.59 -5.93
C ALA A 51 -18.11 0.79 -6.65
N SER A 52 -19.08 0.00 -6.27
CA SER A 52 -20.45 0.04 -6.78
C SER A 52 -21.41 0.34 -5.64
N LYS A 53 -22.46 1.04 -5.95
CA LYS A 53 -23.51 1.38 -4.99
C LYS A 53 -24.87 0.92 -5.47
N LEU A 54 -25.71 0.60 -4.52
CA LEU A 54 -27.11 0.25 -4.78
C LEU A 54 -27.94 1.52 -4.92
N THR A 55 -28.68 1.63 -6.00
CA THR A 55 -29.57 2.76 -6.27
C THR A 55 -31.02 2.29 -6.42
N TYR A 56 -31.94 3.14 -6.06
CA TYR A 56 -33.36 2.97 -6.26
C TYR A 56 -33.86 3.98 -7.29
N THR A 57 -34.57 3.51 -8.30
CA THR A 57 -35.18 4.39 -9.31
C THR A 57 -36.57 4.78 -8.87
N ASN A 58 -36.78 6.03 -8.53
CA ASN A 58 -38.05 6.59 -8.14
C ASN A 58 -38.72 7.30 -9.33
N TYR A 59 -39.98 6.97 -9.60
CA TYR A 59 -40.78 7.56 -10.68
C TYR A 59 -41.88 8.52 -10.18
N SER A 60 -41.91 8.85 -8.90
CA SER A 60 -42.98 9.66 -8.28
C SER A 60 -43.12 11.07 -8.87
N SER A 61 -42.08 11.63 -9.49
CA SER A 61 -42.07 12.97 -10.10
C SER A 61 -42.34 12.96 -11.61
N GLY A 62 -42.73 11.81 -12.19
CA GLY A 62 -42.88 11.66 -13.64
C GLY A 62 -41.57 11.52 -14.42
N GLN A 63 -40.42 11.64 -13.73
CA GLN A 63 -39.09 11.41 -14.26
C GLN A 63 -38.37 10.36 -13.39
N ALA A 64 -37.56 9.52 -14.03
CA ALA A 64 -36.76 8.53 -13.33
C ALA A 64 -35.64 9.22 -12.51
N GLN A 65 -35.78 9.27 -11.21
CA GLN A 65 -34.74 9.75 -10.29
C GLN A 65 -34.04 8.57 -9.64
N LYS A 66 -32.71 8.48 -9.81
CA LYS A 66 -31.88 7.50 -9.12
C LYS A 66 -31.45 8.04 -7.77
N ILE A 67 -31.74 7.29 -6.72
CA ILE A 67 -31.46 7.64 -5.33
C ILE A 67 -30.53 6.57 -4.78
N ASP A 68 -29.41 7.01 -4.16
CA ASP A 68 -28.47 6.10 -3.50
C ASP A 68 -29.14 5.50 -2.26
N LEU A 69 -29.18 4.18 -2.20
CA LEU A 69 -29.70 3.46 -1.04
C LEU A 69 -28.64 3.36 0.04
N THR A 70 -29.02 3.75 1.24
CA THR A 70 -28.22 3.64 2.46
C THR A 70 -29.05 2.95 3.54
N PRO A 71 -28.47 2.37 4.58
CA PRO A 71 -29.24 1.75 5.66
C PRO A 71 -30.26 2.69 6.30
N SER A 72 -29.98 3.99 6.29
CA SER A 72 -30.86 5.02 6.88
C SER A 72 -32.09 5.33 6.03
N ASN A 73 -32.04 5.17 4.70
CA ASN A 73 -33.18 5.50 3.83
C ASN A 73 -33.89 4.29 3.23
N LEU A 74 -33.37 3.07 3.43
CA LEU A 74 -33.96 1.82 2.92
C LEU A 74 -35.44 1.69 3.29
N SER A 75 -35.80 1.95 4.54
CA SER A 75 -37.16 1.81 5.04
C SER A 75 -38.15 2.74 4.33
N SER A 76 -37.71 3.94 3.92
CA SER A 76 -38.53 4.92 3.19
C SER A 76 -38.91 4.42 1.80
N TYR A 77 -38.16 3.48 1.22
CA TYR A 77 -38.44 2.87 -0.08
C TYR A 77 -38.99 1.43 0.04
N GLY A 78 -39.37 1.02 1.26
CA GLY A 78 -39.93 -0.30 1.49
C GLY A 78 -38.89 -1.42 1.53
N PHE A 79 -37.66 -1.14 1.77
CA PHE A 79 -36.60 -2.14 1.92
C PHE A 79 -36.06 -2.19 3.34
N ARG A 80 -35.47 -3.31 3.70
CA ARG A 80 -34.68 -3.46 4.92
C ARG A 80 -33.49 -4.39 4.67
N LEU A 81 -32.46 -4.21 5.48
CA LEU A 81 -31.27 -5.04 5.48
C LEU A 81 -31.34 -5.97 6.70
N VAL A 82 -31.10 -7.26 6.51
CA VAL A 82 -31.10 -8.27 7.58
C VAL A 82 -29.80 -9.05 7.57
N ASP A 83 -29.30 -9.34 8.75
CA ASP A 83 -28.15 -10.23 8.92
C ASP A 83 -28.57 -11.70 8.74
N LYS A 84 -27.60 -12.62 8.80
CA LYS A 84 -27.81 -14.07 8.70
C LYS A 84 -28.74 -14.63 9.79
N ASN A 85 -28.96 -13.88 10.89
CA ASN A 85 -29.80 -14.26 12.01
C ASN A 85 -31.21 -13.65 11.89
N GLY A 86 -31.52 -12.95 10.80
CA GLY A 86 -32.80 -12.29 10.58
C GLY A 86 -32.95 -10.97 11.32
N LYS A 87 -31.90 -10.43 11.95
CA LYS A 87 -31.94 -9.16 12.66
C LYS A 87 -31.78 -8.00 11.67
N ALA A 88 -32.71 -7.05 11.71
CA ALA A 88 -32.65 -5.88 10.84
C ALA A 88 -31.47 -4.96 11.23
N CYS A 89 -30.70 -4.57 10.24
CA CYS A 89 -29.68 -3.54 10.39
C CYS A 89 -30.32 -2.16 10.18
N THR A 90 -30.46 -1.40 11.27
CA THR A 90 -31.12 -0.08 11.25
C THR A 90 -30.16 1.08 11.46
N SER A 91 -28.89 0.83 11.72
CA SER A 91 -27.99 1.89 12.11
C SER A 91 -26.64 1.82 11.43
N GLY A 92 -26.09 2.98 11.25
CA GLY A 92 -24.68 3.20 11.10
C GLY A 92 -24.36 4.19 9.99
N ASN A 93 -23.21 4.81 10.14
CA ASN A 93 -22.55 5.61 9.10
C ASN A 93 -22.01 4.72 7.95
N ILE A 94 -22.85 3.76 7.51
CA ILE A 94 -22.52 2.86 6.41
C ILE A 94 -22.91 3.58 5.11
N THR A 95 -21.96 3.72 4.21
CA THR A 95 -22.18 4.32 2.90
C THR A 95 -22.97 3.37 1.99
N ALA A 96 -23.54 3.89 0.90
CA ALA A 96 -24.24 3.08 -0.11
C ALA A 96 -23.34 2.00 -0.71
N THR A 97 -22.05 2.33 -0.91
CA THR A 97 -21.04 1.40 -1.42
C THR A 97 -20.75 0.27 -0.43
N GLN A 98 -20.46 0.61 0.83
CA GLN A 98 -20.24 -0.39 1.88
C GLN A 98 -21.45 -1.31 2.09
N MET A 99 -22.66 -0.74 2.01
CA MET A 99 -23.87 -1.53 2.08
C MET A 99 -23.97 -2.54 0.93
N TYR A 100 -23.64 -2.12 -0.29
CA TYR A 100 -23.65 -3.00 -1.46
C TYR A 100 -22.60 -4.12 -1.32
N GLU A 101 -21.39 -3.81 -0.90
CA GLU A 101 -20.33 -4.79 -0.62
C GLU A 101 -20.77 -5.84 0.44
N MET A 102 -21.46 -5.39 1.49
CA MET A 102 -22.00 -6.28 2.53
C MET A 102 -23.10 -7.21 1.99
N ILE A 103 -23.90 -6.75 1.04
CA ILE A 103 -24.92 -7.58 0.37
C ILE A 103 -24.23 -8.57 -0.56
N GLU A 104 -23.27 -8.13 -1.36
CA GLU A 104 -22.54 -8.96 -2.32
C GLU A 104 -21.72 -10.06 -1.62
N SER A 105 -21.09 -9.72 -0.49
CA SER A 105 -20.36 -10.69 0.35
C SER A 105 -21.28 -11.67 1.11
N GLY A 106 -22.60 -11.50 1.02
CA GLY A 106 -23.59 -12.34 1.71
C GLY A 106 -23.59 -12.17 3.24
N GLN A 107 -23.03 -11.07 3.76
CA GLN A 107 -23.13 -10.73 5.19
C GLN A 107 -24.54 -10.28 5.56
N PHE A 108 -25.20 -9.58 4.65
CA PHE A 108 -26.56 -9.10 4.77
C PHE A 108 -27.40 -9.49 3.56
N THR A 109 -28.71 -9.68 3.81
CA THR A 109 -29.69 -9.92 2.78
C THR A 109 -30.63 -8.72 2.68
N LEU A 110 -30.91 -8.26 1.46
CA LEU A 110 -31.88 -7.22 1.20
C LEU A 110 -33.27 -7.82 1.16
N GLN A 111 -34.19 -7.22 1.89
CA GLN A 111 -35.60 -7.62 1.88
C GLN A 111 -36.48 -6.47 1.44
N GLN A 112 -37.52 -6.78 0.68
CA GLN A 112 -38.53 -5.84 0.23
C GLN A 112 -39.85 -6.11 0.98
N LYS A 113 -40.57 -5.05 1.31
CA LYS A 113 -41.86 -5.09 1.95
C LYS A 113 -42.92 -5.59 0.95
N ASP A 114 -43.61 -6.65 1.32
CA ASP A 114 -44.76 -7.19 0.58
C ASP A 114 -45.98 -7.25 1.52
N GLY A 115 -46.83 -6.24 1.41
CA GLY A 115 -47.96 -6.06 2.36
C GLY A 115 -47.47 -5.81 3.80
N SER A 116 -47.78 -6.76 4.69
CA SER A 116 -47.36 -6.72 6.12
C SER A 116 -46.08 -7.51 6.39
N THR A 117 -45.52 -8.20 5.41
CA THR A 117 -44.34 -9.06 5.54
C THR A 117 -43.15 -8.50 4.74
N TYR A 118 -41.99 -9.08 4.94
CA TYR A 118 -40.81 -8.80 4.16
C TYR A 118 -40.30 -10.07 3.50
N LYS A 119 -39.97 -9.98 2.22
CA LYS A 119 -39.44 -11.09 1.42
C LYS A 119 -38.04 -10.75 0.92
N ASP A 120 -37.17 -11.75 0.83
CA ASP A 120 -35.84 -11.58 0.26
C ASP A 120 -35.94 -11.11 -1.18
N THR A 121 -35.14 -10.14 -1.54
CA THR A 121 -35.06 -9.57 -2.89
C THR A 121 -33.60 -9.40 -3.31
N SER A 122 -33.38 -9.43 -4.61
CA SER A 122 -32.05 -9.14 -5.18
C SER A 122 -32.15 -8.01 -6.20
N VAL A 123 -31.04 -7.41 -6.52
CA VAL A 123 -30.95 -6.34 -7.53
C VAL A 123 -31.43 -6.85 -8.88
N SER A 124 -31.13 -8.11 -9.22
CA SER A 124 -31.52 -8.73 -10.48
C SER A 124 -33.02 -9.06 -10.56
N SER A 125 -33.69 -9.26 -9.43
CA SER A 125 -35.11 -9.59 -9.37
C SER A 125 -36.03 -8.36 -9.24
N ASN A 126 -35.47 -7.17 -9.00
CA ASN A 126 -36.22 -5.96 -8.76
C ASN A 126 -35.86 -4.85 -9.75
N THR A 127 -36.78 -4.52 -10.67
CA THR A 127 -36.56 -3.51 -11.73
C THR A 127 -36.36 -2.07 -11.21
N ALA A 128 -36.76 -1.79 -9.96
CA ALA A 128 -36.57 -0.48 -9.34
C ALA A 128 -35.15 -0.34 -8.72
N LEU A 129 -34.45 -1.45 -8.51
CA LEU A 129 -33.10 -1.49 -8.01
C LEU A 129 -32.10 -1.48 -9.17
N GLY A 130 -30.99 -0.78 -8.97
CA GLY A 130 -29.91 -0.73 -9.93
C GLY A 130 -28.55 -0.66 -9.23
N ILE A 131 -27.52 -1.06 -9.95
CA ILE A 131 -26.14 -0.91 -9.53
C ILE A 131 -25.56 0.28 -10.31
N GLN A 132 -24.88 1.16 -9.63
CA GLN A 132 -24.20 2.29 -10.25
C GLN A 132 -22.77 2.37 -9.72
N THR A 133 -21.80 2.51 -10.61
CA THR A 133 -20.41 2.79 -10.24
C THR A 133 -20.31 4.21 -9.66
N GLU A 134 -19.48 4.38 -8.65
CA GLU A 134 -19.36 5.67 -7.94
C GLU A 134 -18.35 6.60 -8.62
N ASP A 135 -18.75 7.21 -9.75
CA ASP A 135 -17.88 8.05 -10.59
C ASP A 135 -17.24 9.23 -9.84
N LYS A 136 -17.92 9.79 -8.83
CA LYS A 136 -17.39 10.93 -8.07
C LYS A 136 -16.15 10.61 -7.24
N ASN A 137 -16.05 9.39 -6.74
CA ASN A 137 -14.89 8.96 -5.97
C ASN A 137 -13.76 8.46 -6.87
N LEU A 138 -14.05 8.07 -8.09
CA LEU A 138 -13.06 7.56 -9.04
C LEU A 138 -12.02 8.62 -9.41
N ALA A 139 -12.46 9.82 -9.81
CA ALA A 139 -11.54 10.91 -10.17
C ALA A 139 -10.63 11.32 -8.98
N LYS A 140 -11.17 11.29 -7.76
CA LYS A 140 -10.39 11.55 -6.55
C LYS A 140 -9.39 10.43 -6.29
N ALA A 141 -9.82 9.17 -6.40
CA ALA A 141 -8.95 8.00 -6.21
C ALA A 141 -7.83 7.97 -7.26
N GLU A 142 -8.11 8.32 -8.52
CA GLU A 142 -7.12 8.44 -9.57
C GLU A 142 -6.09 9.54 -9.28
N ALA A 143 -6.53 10.72 -8.83
CA ALA A 143 -5.64 11.80 -8.44
C ALA A 143 -4.75 11.42 -7.25
N GLU A 144 -5.31 10.74 -6.25
CA GLU A 144 -4.56 10.22 -5.09
C GLU A 144 -3.55 9.13 -5.50
N TYR A 145 -3.94 8.20 -6.38
CA TYR A 145 -3.07 7.19 -6.94
C TYR A 145 -1.88 7.79 -7.69
N ASN A 146 -2.16 8.72 -8.61
CA ASN A 146 -1.13 9.38 -9.40
C ASN A 146 -0.15 10.19 -8.51
N ALA A 147 -0.67 10.90 -7.51
CA ALA A 147 0.14 11.66 -6.58
C ALA A 147 1.00 10.75 -5.69
N ALA A 148 0.45 9.64 -5.19
CA ALA A 148 1.17 8.67 -4.38
C ALA A 148 2.26 7.95 -5.19
N THR A 149 1.94 7.50 -6.40
CA THR A 149 2.89 6.85 -7.31
C THR A 149 4.05 7.78 -7.69
N ALA A 150 3.77 9.06 -7.96
CA ALA A 150 4.82 10.05 -8.25
C ALA A 150 5.76 10.24 -7.04
N LYS A 151 5.22 10.26 -5.81
CA LYS A 151 6.03 10.34 -4.58
C LYS A 151 6.89 9.10 -4.39
N ILE A 152 6.34 7.90 -4.60
CA ILE A 152 7.05 6.64 -4.49
C ILE A 152 8.21 6.61 -5.49
N ASN A 153 7.95 6.89 -6.76
CA ASN A 153 8.97 6.93 -7.81
C ASN A 153 10.10 7.93 -7.49
N THR A 154 9.76 9.07 -6.88
CA THR A 154 10.77 10.06 -6.47
C THR A 154 11.63 9.54 -5.31
N LYS A 155 11.02 8.86 -4.34
CA LYS A 155 11.74 8.23 -3.23
C LYS A 155 12.65 7.11 -3.74
N GLU A 156 12.16 6.25 -4.64
CA GLU A 156 12.94 5.15 -5.24
C GLU A 156 14.17 5.67 -5.98
N LYS A 157 14.02 6.67 -6.84
CA LYS A 157 15.14 7.30 -7.53
C LYS A 157 16.20 7.84 -6.58
N LYS A 158 15.78 8.46 -5.47
CA LYS A 158 16.70 8.95 -4.44
C LYS A 158 17.44 7.82 -3.74
N LEU A 159 16.74 6.73 -3.41
CA LEU A 159 17.34 5.56 -2.78
C LEU A 159 18.32 4.84 -3.73
N ASP A 160 17.97 4.76 -5.02
CA ASP A 160 18.86 4.19 -6.05
C ASP A 160 20.14 5.01 -6.21
N GLN A 161 20.04 6.35 -6.15
CA GLN A 161 21.20 7.22 -6.17
C GLN A 161 22.08 6.99 -4.93
N GLN A 162 21.49 6.95 -3.74
CA GLN A 162 22.21 6.68 -2.50
C GLN A 162 22.90 5.31 -2.52
N MET A 163 22.24 4.29 -3.08
CA MET A 163 22.81 2.96 -3.25
C MET A 163 24.07 3.00 -4.14
N LYS A 164 23.99 3.67 -5.30
CA LYS A 164 25.15 3.85 -6.21
C LYS A 164 26.31 4.60 -5.57
N GLU A 165 26.00 5.63 -4.78
CA GLU A 165 27.03 6.38 -4.04
C GLU A 165 27.73 5.48 -3.02
N MET A 166 26.97 4.67 -2.26
CA MET A 166 27.50 3.71 -1.30
C MET A 166 28.30 2.58 -1.96
N ASP A 167 27.84 2.04 -3.08
CA ASP A 167 28.57 1.04 -3.85
C ASP A 167 29.93 1.59 -4.32
N THR A 168 29.96 2.84 -4.75
CA THR A 168 31.18 3.51 -5.17
C THR A 168 32.14 3.69 -3.98
N GLU A 169 31.63 4.16 -2.85
CA GLU A 169 32.42 4.35 -1.62
C GLU A 169 32.92 3.00 -1.09
N HIS A 170 32.08 1.97 -1.07
CA HIS A 170 32.46 0.62 -0.64
C HIS A 170 33.60 0.06 -1.50
N ASN A 171 33.54 0.20 -2.83
CA ASN A 171 34.59 -0.25 -3.73
C ASN A 171 35.91 0.51 -3.52
N ALA A 172 35.83 1.81 -3.28
CA ALA A 172 37.02 2.63 -2.96
C ALA A 172 37.66 2.19 -1.63
N LEU A 173 36.85 1.97 -0.58
CA LEU A 173 37.31 1.48 0.72
C LEU A 173 37.89 0.06 0.63
N LYS A 174 37.31 -0.80 -0.18
CA LYS A 174 37.83 -2.15 -0.44
C LYS A 174 39.24 -2.08 -1.07
N THR A 175 39.40 -1.23 -2.05
CA THR A 175 40.75 -1.00 -2.67
C THR A 175 41.75 -0.46 -1.65
N GLU A 176 41.32 0.47 -0.81
CA GLU A 176 42.17 1.00 0.29
C GLU A 176 42.50 -0.10 1.31
N TYR A 177 41.52 -0.93 1.71
CA TYR A 177 41.71 -2.06 2.61
C TYR A 177 42.76 -3.02 2.08
N ASP A 178 42.62 -3.46 0.81
CA ASP A 178 43.57 -4.37 0.17
C ASP A 178 44.99 -3.78 0.08
N SER A 179 45.11 -2.48 -0.22
CA SER A 179 46.38 -1.76 -0.26
C SER A 179 47.04 -1.69 1.12
N VAL A 180 46.29 -1.35 2.15
CA VAL A 180 46.81 -1.29 3.54
C VAL A 180 47.21 -2.66 4.04
N LYS A 181 46.44 -3.70 3.73
CA LYS A 181 46.71 -5.09 4.06
C LYS A 181 48.04 -5.57 3.42
N SER A 182 48.23 -5.25 2.13
CA SER A 182 49.49 -5.54 1.44
C SER A 182 50.70 -4.85 2.09
N LEU A 183 50.58 -3.53 2.40
CA LEU A 183 51.64 -2.80 3.09
C LEU A 183 51.98 -3.36 4.47
N ILE A 184 50.99 -3.88 5.22
CA ILE A 184 51.24 -4.57 6.49
C ILE A 184 52.04 -5.85 6.25
N GLY A 185 51.66 -6.65 5.26
CA GLY A 185 52.33 -7.88 4.87
C GLY A 185 53.81 -7.62 4.47
N ASP A 186 54.05 -6.63 3.64
CA ASP A 186 55.39 -6.22 3.22
C ASP A 186 56.27 -5.75 4.42
N ASN A 187 55.69 -4.98 5.34
CA ASN A 187 56.40 -4.53 6.51
C ASN A 187 56.75 -5.70 7.46
N ILE A 188 55.88 -6.68 7.60
CA ILE A 188 56.13 -7.91 8.36
C ILE A 188 57.25 -8.69 7.71
N SER A 189 57.18 -8.93 6.39
CA SER A 189 58.20 -9.66 5.66
C SER A 189 59.60 -8.99 5.76
N LYS A 190 59.67 -7.67 5.63
CA LYS A 190 60.90 -6.90 5.79
C LYS A 190 61.45 -6.98 7.21
N SER A 191 60.57 -6.96 8.22
CA SER A 191 60.98 -7.11 9.63
C SER A 191 61.61 -8.47 9.89
N PHE A 192 61.06 -9.54 9.32
CA PHE A 192 61.65 -10.88 9.46
C PHE A 192 62.99 -11.03 8.71
N GLN A 193 63.16 -10.37 7.54
CA GLN A 193 64.43 -10.37 6.79
C GLN A 193 65.56 -9.64 7.51
N LEU A 194 65.27 -8.71 8.42
CA LEU A 194 66.27 -8.00 9.22
C LEU A 194 66.79 -8.81 10.42
N PHE A 195 66.11 -9.90 10.79
CA PHE A 195 66.47 -10.79 11.90
C PHE A 195 66.97 -12.15 11.44
N SER A 196 67.04 -12.42 10.14
CA SER A 196 67.65 -13.62 9.54
C SER A 196 68.98 -13.30 8.91
#